data_652000bebd5abe7659a771142d81bf9e
#
_entry.id   652000bebd5abe7659a771142d81bf9e
#
_cell.length_a   1.000
_cell.length_b   1.000
_cell.length_c   1.000
_cell.angle_alpha   90.00
_cell.angle_beta   90.00
_cell.angle_gamma   90.00
#
_symmetry.space_group_name_H-M   'P 1'
#
loop_
_entity.id
_entity.type
_entity.pdbx_description
1 polymer ?
#
loop_
_entity_poly.entity_id
_entity_poly.type
_entity_poly.pdbx_seq_one_letter_code
_entity_poly.pdbx_strand_id
1 'polypeptide(L)'
;MAADTGHIATHESGAIEFGGHKVLTVPQKDGKISAQQIEKLVKDFYDDANYEHMVMPGMVYISQPTEYGTLYSREELAALSKVCRENHLPLYVDGARLAYALASPENDVTLTDLAEFSDVFYIGGTKCGALFG
;
A
#
# COMPACT_ATOMS: atom_id res chain seq x y z
N MET A 1 4.04 -1.59 -6.23
CA MET A 1 3.22 -0.41 -6.62
C MET A 1 2.84 0.34 -5.38
N ALA A 2 2.98 1.67 -5.38
CA ALA A 2 2.62 2.52 -4.24
C ALA A 2 2.10 3.87 -4.74
N ALA A 3 1.40 4.63 -3.88
CA ALA A 3 1.08 6.02 -4.16
C ALA A 3 2.36 6.81 -4.49
N ASP A 4 2.30 7.76 -5.40
CA ASP A 4 3.43 8.64 -5.74
C ASP A 4 3.89 9.51 -4.57
N THR A 5 3.04 9.67 -3.54
CA THR A 5 3.36 10.28 -2.25
C THR A 5 3.74 9.27 -1.16
N GLY A 6 3.70 7.97 -1.47
CA GLY A 6 4.02 6.90 -0.53
C GLY A 6 5.44 7.02 0.04
N HIS A 7 5.60 6.69 1.31
CA HIS A 7 6.88 6.87 2.02
C HIS A 7 8.03 6.14 1.32
N ILE A 8 7.79 4.92 0.81
CA ILE A 8 8.79 4.14 0.08
C ILE A 8 9.19 4.76 -1.27
N ALA A 9 8.36 5.64 -1.85
CA ALA A 9 8.67 6.34 -3.10
C ALA A 9 9.46 7.63 -2.87
N THR A 10 9.35 8.26 -1.69
CA THR A 10 9.79 9.64 -1.47
C THR A 10 10.78 9.82 -0.32
N HIS A 11 10.82 8.94 0.69
CA HIS A 11 11.52 9.18 1.97
C HIS A 11 12.49 8.08 2.42
N GLU A 12 12.56 6.92 1.77
CA GLU A 12 13.39 5.78 2.23
C GLU A 12 14.82 5.79 1.67
N SER A 13 15.30 6.93 1.18
CA SER A 13 16.68 7.09 0.69
C SER A 13 17.09 6.06 -0.38
N GLY A 14 16.12 5.57 -1.17
CA GLY A 14 16.39 4.55 -2.19
C GLY A 14 16.59 3.13 -1.64
N ALA A 15 16.08 2.83 -0.43
CA ALA A 15 16.24 1.51 0.18
C ALA A 15 15.61 0.38 -0.64
N ILE A 16 14.50 0.64 -1.32
CA ILE A 16 13.83 -0.33 -2.19
C ILE A 16 14.69 -0.59 -3.43
N GLU A 17 15.19 0.47 -4.05
CA GLU A 17 16.03 0.41 -5.25
C GLU A 17 17.39 -0.25 -4.97
N PHE A 18 17.96 -0.04 -3.78
CA PHE A 18 19.17 -0.70 -3.33
C PHE A 18 19.03 -2.23 -3.29
N GLY A 19 17.82 -2.72 -2.93
CA GLY A 19 17.47 -4.14 -2.98
C GLY A 19 17.26 -4.71 -4.39
N GLY A 20 17.48 -3.92 -5.45
CA GLY A 20 17.27 -4.36 -6.85
C GLY A 20 15.81 -4.29 -7.30
N HIS A 21 14.97 -3.59 -6.57
CA HIS A 21 13.56 -3.39 -6.90
C HIS A 21 13.31 -1.95 -7.38
N LYS A 22 12.14 -1.70 -7.93
CA LYS A 22 11.71 -0.36 -8.32
C LYS A 22 10.32 -0.09 -7.76
N VAL A 23 10.14 1.09 -7.18
CA VAL A 23 8.80 1.56 -6.81
C VAL A 23 8.08 2.02 -8.08
N LEU A 24 7.05 1.27 -8.47
CA LEU A 24 6.12 1.69 -9.52
C LEU A 24 5.08 2.62 -8.86
N THR A 25 5.20 3.91 -9.16
CA THR A 25 4.31 4.92 -8.56
C THR A 25 2.99 5.00 -9.28
N VAL A 26 1.92 5.15 -8.51
CA VAL A 26 0.53 5.32 -8.97
C VAL A 26 0.06 6.70 -8.53
N PRO A 27 -0.51 7.52 -9.41
CA PRO A 27 -1.07 8.81 -9.03
C PRO A 27 -2.10 8.64 -7.91
N GLN A 28 -1.89 9.36 -6.82
CA GLN A 28 -2.77 9.29 -5.66
C GLN A 28 -3.95 10.27 -5.77
N LYS A 29 -5.01 9.98 -5.02
CA LYS A 29 -6.06 10.91 -4.67
C LYS A 29 -6.20 10.91 -3.15
N ASP A 30 -6.02 12.06 -2.51
CA ASP A 30 -6.03 12.19 -1.06
C ASP A 30 -5.06 11.23 -0.33
N GLY A 31 -3.90 10.97 -0.94
CA GLY A 31 -2.88 10.03 -0.45
C GLY A 31 -3.18 8.55 -0.74
N LYS A 32 -4.32 8.23 -1.32
CA LYS A 32 -4.77 6.85 -1.58
C LYS A 32 -4.63 6.46 -3.05
N ILE A 33 -4.45 5.16 -3.27
CA ILE A 33 -4.56 4.50 -4.57
C ILE A 33 -5.78 3.58 -4.57
N SER A 34 -6.41 3.37 -5.71
CA SER A 34 -7.63 2.57 -5.83
C SER A 34 -7.37 1.21 -6.47
N ALA A 35 -8.28 0.25 -6.22
CA ALA A 35 -8.28 -1.05 -6.86
C ALA A 35 -8.28 -0.95 -8.40
N GLN A 36 -9.06 -0.01 -8.96
CA GLN A 36 -9.16 0.20 -10.40
C GLN A 36 -7.81 0.66 -11.02
N GLN A 37 -7.04 1.47 -10.28
CA GLN A 37 -5.72 1.89 -10.76
C GLN A 37 -4.74 0.72 -10.76
N ILE A 38 -4.79 -0.16 -9.77
CA ILE A 38 -3.97 -1.36 -9.71
C ILE A 38 -4.33 -2.32 -10.85
N GLU A 39 -5.62 -2.60 -11.03
CA GLU A 39 -6.12 -3.45 -12.12
C GLU A 39 -5.65 -2.92 -13.49
N LYS A 40 -5.81 -1.60 -13.72
CA LYS A 40 -5.36 -0.96 -14.95
C LYS A 40 -3.85 -1.11 -15.15
N LEU A 41 -3.04 -0.86 -14.13
CA LEU A 41 -1.59 -0.93 -14.23
C LEU A 41 -1.12 -2.36 -14.57
N VAL A 42 -1.71 -3.36 -13.93
CA VAL A 42 -1.41 -4.77 -14.22
C VAL A 42 -1.84 -5.14 -15.65
N LYS A 43 -3.02 -4.69 -16.06
CA LYS A 43 -3.51 -4.92 -17.42
C LYS A 43 -2.59 -4.23 -18.44
N ASP A 44 -2.26 -2.96 -18.27
CA ASP A 44 -1.39 -2.21 -19.16
C ASP A 44 0.00 -2.87 -19.28
N PHE A 45 0.51 -3.45 -18.17
CA PHE A 45 1.77 -4.19 -18.19
C PHE A 45 1.70 -5.41 -19.11
N TYR A 46 0.68 -6.27 -18.98
CA TYR A 46 0.57 -7.48 -19.79
C TYR A 46 0.10 -7.23 -21.24
N ASP A 47 -0.56 -6.09 -21.50
CA ASP A 47 -0.97 -5.68 -22.85
C ASP A 47 0.21 -5.10 -23.68
N ASP A 48 1.32 -4.72 -23.01
CA ASP A 48 2.50 -4.22 -23.71
C ASP A 48 3.26 -5.36 -24.40
N ALA A 49 3.52 -5.21 -25.69
CA ALA A 49 4.23 -6.21 -26.48
C ALA A 49 5.68 -6.46 -26.01
N ASN A 50 6.24 -5.55 -25.22
CA ASN A 50 7.59 -5.62 -24.67
C ASN A 50 7.61 -5.79 -23.14
N TYR A 51 6.53 -6.29 -22.53
CA TYR A 51 6.41 -6.39 -21.07
C TYR A 51 7.57 -7.16 -20.43
N GLU A 52 8.21 -8.10 -21.14
CA GLU A 52 9.37 -8.85 -20.66
C GLU A 52 10.59 -7.95 -20.35
N HIS A 53 10.65 -6.76 -20.93
CA HIS A 53 11.69 -5.75 -20.67
C HIS A 53 11.27 -4.72 -19.60
N MET A 54 10.04 -4.79 -19.11
CA MET A 54 9.50 -3.88 -18.13
C MET A 54 9.72 -4.39 -16.70
N VAL A 55 9.62 -3.48 -15.73
CA VAL A 55 9.59 -3.87 -14.31
C VAL A 55 8.23 -4.47 -14.00
N MET A 56 8.22 -5.76 -13.66
CA MET A 56 6.99 -6.48 -13.34
C MET A 56 6.34 -5.95 -12.06
N PRO A 57 5.03 -5.70 -12.06
CA PRO A 57 4.27 -5.44 -10.84
C PRO A 57 4.34 -6.65 -9.89
N GLY A 58 4.96 -6.51 -8.73
CA GLY A 58 5.22 -7.63 -7.82
C GLY A 58 4.51 -7.52 -6.46
N MET A 59 4.04 -6.32 -6.07
CA MET A 59 3.39 -6.09 -4.77
C MET A 59 2.64 -4.77 -4.80
N VAL A 60 1.54 -4.68 -4.05
CA VAL A 60 0.87 -3.43 -3.71
C VAL A 60 1.25 -3.02 -2.30
N TYR A 61 1.67 -1.79 -2.12
CA TYR A 61 2.06 -1.20 -0.84
C TYR A 61 1.22 0.03 -0.57
N ILE A 62 0.57 0.09 0.57
CA ILE A 62 -0.22 1.24 1.04
C ILE A 62 0.15 1.58 2.47
N SER A 63 -0.08 2.83 2.88
CA SER A 63 0.07 3.28 4.27
C SER A 63 -1.29 3.48 4.94
N GLN A 64 -1.43 3.02 6.19
CA GLN A 64 -2.65 3.23 7.01
C GLN A 64 -2.26 3.81 8.37
N PRO A 65 -2.58 5.09 8.65
CA PRO A 65 -3.11 6.12 7.72
C PRO A 65 -2.09 6.47 6.62
N THR A 66 -2.56 7.13 5.58
CA THR A 66 -1.69 7.63 4.50
C THR A 66 -0.76 8.73 5.01
N GLU A 67 0.21 9.14 4.20
CA GLU A 67 1.11 10.25 4.49
C GLU A 67 0.37 11.59 4.68
N TYR A 68 -0.84 11.70 4.14
CA TYR A 68 -1.72 12.87 4.32
C TYR A 68 -2.65 12.75 5.54
N GLY A 69 -2.59 11.62 6.26
CA GLY A 69 -3.44 11.35 7.41
C GLY A 69 -4.84 10.85 7.06
N THR A 70 -5.13 10.59 5.80
CA THR A 70 -6.39 9.99 5.37
C THR A 70 -6.42 8.49 5.65
N LEU A 71 -7.61 7.92 5.75
CA LEU A 71 -7.83 6.52 6.07
C LEU A 71 -8.38 5.77 4.86
N TYR A 72 -7.83 4.59 4.58
CA TYR A 72 -8.54 3.61 3.77
C TYR A 72 -9.73 3.08 4.57
N SER A 73 -10.91 3.11 3.98
CA SER A 73 -12.09 2.47 4.57
C SER A 73 -12.00 0.94 4.44
N ARG A 74 -12.83 0.24 5.20
CA ARG A 74 -12.96 -1.22 5.10
C ARG A 74 -13.34 -1.66 3.68
N GLU A 75 -14.21 -0.91 3.01
CA GLU A 75 -14.62 -1.19 1.63
C GLU A 75 -13.45 -0.99 0.64
N GLU A 76 -12.67 0.08 0.79
CA GLU A 76 -11.49 0.34 -0.05
C GLU A 76 -10.42 -0.74 0.13
N LEU A 77 -10.17 -1.18 1.38
CA LEU A 77 -9.22 -2.26 1.66
C LEU A 77 -9.70 -3.59 1.08
N ALA A 78 -10.98 -3.91 1.21
CA ALA A 78 -11.56 -5.13 0.62
C ALA A 78 -11.43 -5.13 -0.91
N ALA A 79 -11.66 -3.98 -1.56
CA ALA A 79 -11.50 -3.83 -3.01
C ALA A 79 -10.03 -4.01 -3.44
N LEU A 80 -9.08 -3.41 -2.72
CA LEU A 80 -7.65 -3.60 -2.96
C LEU A 80 -7.23 -5.06 -2.75
N SER A 81 -7.66 -5.68 -1.66
CA SER A 81 -7.40 -7.10 -1.38
C SER A 81 -7.90 -8.00 -2.50
N LYS A 82 -9.12 -7.75 -2.98
CA LYS A 82 -9.71 -8.52 -4.08
C LYS A 82 -8.85 -8.43 -5.34
N VAL A 83 -8.54 -7.24 -5.82
CA VAL A 83 -7.74 -7.07 -7.05
C VAL A 83 -6.33 -7.64 -6.88
N CYS A 84 -5.75 -7.52 -5.70
CA CYS A 84 -4.44 -8.11 -5.39
C CYS A 84 -4.48 -9.63 -5.52
N ARG A 85 -5.46 -10.29 -4.90
CA ARG A 85 -5.62 -11.75 -4.98
C ARG A 85 -5.88 -12.26 -6.40
N GLU A 86 -6.74 -11.56 -7.15
CA GLU A 86 -7.06 -11.88 -8.55
C GLU A 86 -5.83 -11.80 -9.46
N ASN A 87 -4.85 -10.95 -9.11
CA ASN A 87 -3.61 -10.76 -9.87
C ASN A 87 -2.37 -11.40 -9.20
N HIS A 88 -2.55 -12.21 -8.17
CA HIS A 88 -1.47 -12.86 -7.42
C HIS A 88 -0.42 -11.88 -6.85
N LEU A 89 -0.87 -10.72 -6.43
CA LEU A 89 -0.05 -9.67 -5.83
C LEU A 89 -0.21 -9.67 -4.32
N PRO A 90 0.85 -9.70 -3.52
CA PRO A 90 0.77 -9.42 -2.10
C PRO A 90 0.30 -7.97 -1.86
N LEU A 91 -0.58 -7.80 -0.87
CA LEU A 91 -0.93 -6.50 -0.33
C LEU A 91 -0.19 -6.26 0.99
N TYR A 92 0.67 -5.25 1.00
CA TYR A 92 1.43 -4.83 2.17
C TYR A 92 0.85 -3.53 2.73
N VAL A 93 0.54 -3.51 4.03
CA VAL A 93 0.04 -2.32 4.74
C VAL A 93 1.09 -1.79 5.71
N ASP A 94 1.64 -0.63 5.37
CA ASP A 94 2.53 0.14 6.26
C ASP A 94 1.70 0.74 7.40
N GLY A 95 1.94 0.25 8.59
CA GLY A 95 1.29 0.70 9.81
C GLY A 95 2.19 1.56 10.71
N ALA A 96 3.12 2.34 10.15
CA ALA A 96 4.00 3.22 10.93
C ALA A 96 3.25 4.16 11.88
N ARG A 97 1.99 4.46 11.59
CA ARG A 97 1.09 5.28 12.41
C ARG A 97 -0.26 4.58 12.65
N LEU A 98 -0.31 3.26 12.57
CA LEU A 98 -1.56 2.49 12.60
C LEU A 98 -2.36 2.72 13.89
N ALA A 99 -1.71 2.93 15.03
CA ALA A 99 -2.38 3.21 16.29
C ALA A 99 -3.24 4.49 16.21
N TYR A 100 -2.79 5.51 15.48
CA TYR A 100 -3.60 6.71 15.24
C TYR A 100 -4.82 6.42 14.36
N ALA A 101 -4.64 5.61 13.32
CA ALA A 101 -5.77 5.19 12.49
C ALA A 101 -6.81 4.45 13.32
N LEU A 102 -6.40 3.45 14.10
CA LEU A 102 -7.29 2.64 14.93
C LEU A 102 -8.00 3.44 16.03
N ALA A 103 -7.39 4.54 16.51
CA ALA A 103 -7.98 5.43 17.51
C ALA A 103 -8.86 6.54 16.91
N SER A 104 -8.87 6.69 15.59
CA SER A 104 -9.67 7.71 14.93
C SER A 104 -11.17 7.38 15.00
N PRO A 105 -12.04 8.35 15.32
CA PRO A 105 -13.47 8.14 15.28
C PRO A 105 -14.04 7.90 13.88
N GLU A 106 -13.28 8.24 12.84
CA GLU A 106 -13.65 8.02 11.44
C GLU A 106 -13.20 6.65 10.91
N ASN A 107 -12.49 5.88 11.73
CA ASN A 107 -11.98 4.58 11.33
C ASN A 107 -13.05 3.48 11.44
N ASP A 108 -13.23 2.73 10.35
CA ASP A 108 -14.12 1.57 10.28
C ASP A 108 -13.36 0.23 10.11
N VAL A 109 -12.01 0.27 10.25
CA VAL A 109 -11.11 -0.86 10.04
C VAL A 109 -10.59 -1.38 11.38
N THR A 110 -10.67 -2.68 11.59
CA THR A 110 -10.11 -3.38 12.76
C THR A 110 -8.81 -4.09 12.42
N LEU A 111 -8.06 -4.55 13.44
CA LEU A 111 -6.90 -5.42 13.23
C LEU A 111 -7.28 -6.75 12.57
N THR A 112 -8.48 -7.24 12.83
CA THR A 112 -8.99 -8.46 12.17
C THR A 112 -9.22 -8.21 10.67
N ASP A 113 -9.77 -7.06 10.30
CA ASP A 113 -9.94 -6.69 8.89
C ASP A 113 -8.58 -6.56 8.18
N LEU A 114 -7.58 -5.97 8.84
CA LEU A 114 -6.23 -5.90 8.27
C LEU A 114 -5.62 -7.29 8.05
N ALA A 115 -5.79 -8.19 9.02
CA ALA A 115 -5.32 -9.57 8.89
C ALA A 115 -6.08 -10.36 7.81
N GLU A 116 -7.36 -10.03 7.56
CA GLU A 116 -8.16 -10.64 6.50
C GLU A 116 -7.77 -10.10 5.11
N PHE A 117 -7.59 -8.79 4.99
CA PHE A 117 -7.45 -8.14 3.68
C PHE A 117 -6.01 -8.01 3.20
N SER A 118 -5.01 -8.02 4.08
CA SER A 118 -3.59 -7.90 3.70
C SER A 118 -2.83 -9.20 3.89
N ASP A 119 -1.74 -9.35 3.13
CA ASP A 119 -0.81 -10.47 3.30
C ASP A 119 0.22 -10.14 4.38
N VAL A 120 0.57 -8.86 4.51
CA VAL A 120 1.49 -8.34 5.53
C VAL A 120 1.01 -6.99 6.01
N PHE A 121 1.01 -6.79 7.32
CA PHE A 121 0.96 -5.45 7.91
C PHE A 121 1.88 -5.40 9.13
N TYR A 122 2.31 -4.21 9.52
CA TYR A 122 3.01 -4.02 10.79
C TYR A 122 2.39 -2.86 11.58
N ILE A 123 2.67 -2.84 12.88
CA ILE A 123 2.21 -1.81 13.81
C ILE A 123 3.44 -1.07 14.32
N GLY A 124 3.67 0.14 13.82
CA GLY A 124 4.76 0.99 14.28
C GLY A 124 4.47 1.58 15.66
N GLY A 125 5.39 1.39 16.59
CA GLY A 125 5.28 1.93 17.94
C GLY A 125 5.97 3.28 18.13
N THR A 126 7.08 3.51 17.44
CA THR A 126 7.95 4.70 17.63
C THR A 126 7.20 6.03 17.53
N LYS A 127 6.32 6.17 16.52
CA LYS A 127 5.54 7.40 16.29
C LYS A 127 4.33 7.51 17.20
N CYS A 128 3.98 6.45 17.94
CA CYS A 128 2.82 6.38 18.84
C CYS A 128 3.20 6.39 20.32
N GLY A 129 4.43 6.80 20.65
CA GLY A 129 4.89 6.96 22.03
C GLY A 129 5.37 5.67 22.68
N ALA A 130 5.56 4.59 21.96
CA ALA A 130 6.21 3.40 22.51
C ALA A 130 7.72 3.65 22.74
N LEU A 131 8.26 3.04 23.78
CA LEU A 131 9.68 3.14 24.13
C LEU A 131 10.57 2.49 23.04
N PHE A 132 10.08 1.42 22.44
CA PHE A 132 10.70 0.71 21.32
C PHE A 132 9.70 0.56 20.18
N GLY A 133 10.14 0.76 18.94
CA GLY A 133 9.31 0.65 17.74
C GLY A 133 9.39 -0.69 17.08
#